data_4cb3897bbce2df47223fd6690f3cdf09
#
_entry.id   4cb3897bbce2df47223fd6690f3cdf09
#
_cell.length_a   1.000
_cell.length_b   1.000
_cell.length_c   1.000
_cell.angle_alpha   90.00
_cell.angle_beta   90.00
_cell.angle_gamma   90.00
#
_symmetry.space_group_name_H-M   'P 1'
#
loop_
_entity.id
_entity.type
_entity.pdbx_description
1 polymer ?
#
loop_
_entity_poly.entity_id
_entity_poly.type
_entity_poly.pdbx_seq_one_letter_code
_entity_poly.pdbx_strand_id
1 'polypeptide(L)'
;MSIKFISTPNPIGNFVNVRFTGNYAYISGQGAFDDEGNLITGKVGKDLDADQAYNVARRVGITILSVIKNDIGFEKVKKIVKILGLVNCTVDFLTQPKVINGCSDLF
;
A
#
# COMPACT_ATOMS: atom_id res chain seq x y z
N MET A 1 13.25 -8.30 10.57
CA MET A 1 11.78 -8.16 10.63
C MET A 1 11.13 -9.13 9.65
N SER A 2 10.21 -9.93 10.11
CA SER A 2 9.49 -10.82 9.21
C SER A 2 8.22 -10.12 8.70
N ILE A 3 7.91 -10.34 7.42
CA ILE A 3 6.73 -9.81 6.76
C ILE A 3 5.88 -10.99 6.34
N LYS A 4 4.62 -10.99 6.75
CA LYS A 4 3.65 -11.96 6.29
C LYS A 4 2.98 -11.42 5.03
N PHE A 5 3.30 -12.01 3.87
CA PHE A 5 2.67 -11.64 2.62
C PHE A 5 1.25 -12.18 2.55
N ILE A 6 0.43 -11.52 1.77
CA ILE A 6 -0.96 -11.93 1.54
C ILE A 6 -1.11 -12.39 0.09
N SER A 7 -2.25 -13.04 -0.21
CA SER A 7 -2.63 -13.30 -1.59
C SER A 7 -2.91 -11.98 -2.29
N THR A 8 -2.49 -11.88 -3.56
CA THR A 8 -2.74 -10.68 -4.36
C THR A 8 -4.25 -10.42 -4.46
N PRO A 9 -4.74 -9.23 -4.05
CA PRO A 9 -6.16 -8.93 -4.17
C PRO A 9 -6.62 -8.89 -5.62
N ASN A 10 -7.85 -9.31 -5.89
CA ASN A 10 -8.45 -9.12 -7.20
C ASN A 10 -8.76 -7.63 -7.40
N PRO A 11 -8.53 -7.08 -8.60
CA PRO A 11 -8.94 -5.71 -8.90
C PRO A 11 -10.44 -5.53 -8.70
N ILE A 12 -10.82 -4.42 -8.04
CA ILE A 12 -12.23 -4.10 -7.78
C ILE A 12 -12.85 -3.22 -8.87
N GLY A 13 -12.23 -3.17 -10.03
CA GLY A 13 -12.69 -2.41 -11.20
C GLY A 13 -12.16 -3.02 -12.48
N ASN A 14 -12.38 -2.33 -13.59
CA ASN A 14 -11.91 -2.79 -14.92
C ASN A 14 -10.44 -2.44 -15.14
N PHE A 15 -9.55 -2.94 -14.28
CA PHE A 15 -8.11 -2.71 -14.38
C PHE A 15 -7.36 -3.94 -13.90
N VAL A 16 -6.06 -3.97 -14.16
CA VAL A 16 -5.15 -5.02 -13.68
C VAL A 16 -4.26 -4.45 -12.58
N ASN A 17 -3.68 -5.31 -11.75
CA ASN A 17 -2.81 -4.88 -10.66
C ASN A 17 -1.47 -4.34 -11.16
N VAL A 18 -0.92 -4.87 -12.26
CA VAL A 18 0.37 -4.46 -12.79
C VAL A 18 0.30 -4.31 -14.30
N ARG A 19 0.91 -3.26 -14.82
CA ARG A 19 1.12 -3.05 -16.25
C ARG A 19 2.57 -2.65 -16.48
N PHE A 20 3.21 -3.25 -17.49
CA PHE A 20 4.61 -2.98 -17.82
C PHE A 20 4.71 -2.02 -18.99
N THR A 21 5.69 -1.09 -18.92
CA THR A 21 6.09 -0.22 -20.03
C THR A 21 7.60 -0.13 -20.03
N GLY A 22 8.26 -0.75 -21.04
CA GLY A 22 9.71 -0.86 -21.06
C GLY A 22 10.23 -1.55 -19.81
N ASN A 23 11.13 -0.88 -19.09
CA ASN A 23 11.71 -1.39 -17.84
C ASN A 23 10.97 -0.94 -16.60
N TYR A 24 9.77 -0.35 -16.74
CA TYR A 24 8.96 0.12 -15.62
C TYR A 24 7.74 -0.76 -15.42
N ALA A 25 7.40 -1.00 -14.17
CA ALA A 25 6.15 -1.64 -13.78
C ALA A 25 5.29 -0.60 -13.04
N TYR A 26 4.07 -0.42 -13.50
CA TYR A 26 3.09 0.46 -12.88
C TYR A 26 2.11 -0.41 -12.10
N ILE A 27 2.02 -0.17 -10.79
CA ILE A 27 1.11 -0.89 -9.91
C ILE A 27 -0.11 -0.02 -9.70
N SER A 28 -1.28 -0.59 -9.94
CA SER A 28 -2.57 0.06 -9.69
C SER A 28 -2.74 0.37 -8.21
N GLY A 29 -3.61 1.33 -7.88
CA GLY A 29 -3.89 1.71 -6.50
C GLY A 29 -4.23 0.50 -5.64
N GLN A 30 -3.61 0.42 -4.48
CA GLN A 30 -3.77 -0.67 -3.53
C GLN A 30 -4.29 -0.13 -2.21
N GLY A 31 -5.15 -0.90 -1.54
CA GLY A 31 -5.66 -0.58 -0.22
C GLY A 31 -4.97 -1.39 0.87
N ALA A 32 -5.41 -1.14 2.09
CA ALA A 32 -4.94 -1.88 3.26
C ALA A 32 -5.85 -3.10 3.50
N PHE A 33 -5.24 -4.28 3.56
CA PHE A 33 -5.96 -5.52 3.87
C PHE A 33 -5.37 -6.16 5.11
N ASP A 34 -6.23 -6.78 5.92
CA ASP A 34 -5.78 -7.58 7.04
C ASP A 34 -5.33 -8.98 6.57
N ASP A 35 -4.90 -9.82 7.51
CA ASP A 35 -4.40 -11.17 7.18
C ASP A 35 -5.52 -12.08 6.64
N GLU A 36 -6.78 -11.79 6.91
CA GLU A 36 -7.94 -12.53 6.44
C GLU A 36 -8.46 -12.03 5.08
N GLY A 37 -7.83 -10.99 4.51
CA GLY A 37 -8.21 -10.43 3.23
C GLY A 37 -9.32 -9.39 3.29
N ASN A 38 -9.66 -8.91 4.48
CA ASN A 38 -10.68 -7.86 4.65
C ASN A 38 -10.05 -6.48 4.49
N LEU A 39 -10.75 -5.58 3.78
CA LEU A 39 -10.31 -4.20 3.61
C LEU A 39 -10.39 -3.45 4.95
N ILE A 40 -9.30 -2.82 5.33
CA ILE A 40 -9.23 -1.97 6.52
C ILE A 40 -9.70 -0.57 6.11
N THR A 41 -10.69 -0.04 6.82
CA THR A 41 -11.27 1.27 6.54
C THR A 41 -11.15 2.19 7.76
N GLY A 42 -11.30 3.49 7.52
CA GLY A 42 -11.30 4.49 8.58
C GLY A 42 -10.77 5.83 8.06
N LYS A 43 -11.18 6.90 8.73
CA LYS A 43 -10.77 8.26 8.40
C LYS A 43 -9.79 8.74 9.45
N VAL A 44 -8.60 9.15 9.04
CA VAL A 44 -7.55 9.61 9.95
C VAL A 44 -7.97 10.95 10.59
N GLY A 45 -7.80 11.03 11.89
CA GLY A 45 -8.25 12.20 12.67
C GLY A 45 -9.63 12.02 13.28
N LYS A 46 -10.43 11.06 12.76
CA LYS A 46 -11.75 10.72 13.29
C LYS A 46 -11.79 9.29 13.82
N ASP A 47 -11.55 8.31 12.95
CA ASP A 47 -11.61 6.88 13.30
C ASP A 47 -10.24 6.33 13.72
N LEU A 48 -9.17 6.94 13.23
CA LEU A 48 -7.78 6.52 13.45
C LEU A 48 -6.94 7.72 13.87
N ASP A 49 -6.05 7.51 14.84
CA ASP A 49 -4.99 8.48 15.12
C ASP A 49 -3.81 8.29 14.14
N ALA A 50 -2.80 9.16 14.23
CA ALA A 50 -1.65 9.11 13.31
C ALA A 50 -0.86 7.80 13.44
N ASP A 51 -0.71 7.25 14.64
CA ASP A 51 0.03 6.01 14.86
C ASP A 51 -0.73 4.81 14.33
N GLN A 52 -2.04 4.76 14.53
CA GLN A 52 -2.90 3.73 13.93
C GLN A 52 -2.87 3.80 12.40
N ALA A 53 -2.95 5.01 11.84
CA ALA A 53 -2.90 5.25 10.40
C ALA A 53 -1.54 4.86 9.81
N TYR A 54 -0.44 5.08 10.52
CA TYR A 54 0.89 4.61 10.13
C TYR A 54 0.88 3.09 9.93
N ASN A 55 0.30 2.35 10.86
CA ASN A 55 0.22 0.90 10.78
C ASN A 55 -0.71 0.44 9.64
N VAL A 56 -1.78 1.18 9.36
CA VAL A 56 -2.65 0.90 8.20
C VAL A 56 -1.88 1.14 6.89
N ALA A 57 -1.10 2.22 6.81
CA ALA A 57 -0.26 2.48 5.63
C ALA A 57 0.81 1.39 5.45
N ARG A 58 1.33 0.83 6.54
CA ARG A 58 2.22 -0.32 6.46
C ARG A 58 1.52 -1.53 5.84
N ARG A 59 0.25 -1.76 6.15
CA ARG A 59 -0.55 -2.82 5.51
C ARG A 59 -0.70 -2.59 4.01
N VAL A 60 -0.88 -1.34 3.57
CA VAL A 60 -0.86 -1.00 2.14
C VAL A 60 0.47 -1.40 1.51
N GLY A 61 1.57 -1.08 2.18
CA GLY A 61 2.91 -1.48 1.74
C GLY A 61 3.06 -2.98 1.60
N ILE A 62 2.53 -3.75 2.55
CA ILE A 62 2.51 -5.22 2.48
C ILE A 62 1.71 -5.69 1.26
N THR A 63 0.57 -5.07 0.98
CA THR A 63 -0.24 -5.40 -0.19
C THR A 63 0.56 -5.15 -1.48
N ILE A 64 1.23 -4.00 -1.59
CA ILE A 64 2.06 -3.67 -2.75
C ILE A 64 3.20 -4.68 -2.90
N LEU A 65 3.90 -5.01 -1.81
CA LEU A 65 4.97 -6.01 -1.84
C LEU A 65 4.45 -7.39 -2.24
N SER A 66 3.23 -7.73 -1.83
CA SER A 66 2.60 -8.99 -2.23
C SER A 66 2.31 -9.02 -3.72
N VAL A 67 1.83 -7.91 -4.30
CA VAL A 67 1.66 -7.78 -5.76
C VAL A 67 3.00 -7.92 -6.47
N ILE A 68 4.04 -7.25 -5.98
CA ILE A 68 5.38 -7.35 -6.57
C ILE A 68 5.88 -8.79 -6.52
N LYS A 69 5.77 -9.45 -5.37
CA LYS A 69 6.23 -10.83 -5.21
C LYS A 69 5.50 -11.78 -6.15
N ASN A 70 4.17 -11.67 -6.24
CA ASN A 70 3.34 -12.64 -6.95
C ASN A 70 3.23 -12.34 -8.45
N ASP A 71 3.20 -11.08 -8.85
CA ASP A 71 2.93 -10.68 -10.22
C ASP A 71 4.18 -10.21 -10.99
N ILE A 72 5.25 -9.83 -10.29
CA ILE A 72 6.49 -9.34 -10.91
C ILE A 72 7.67 -10.25 -10.58
N GLY A 73 7.89 -10.51 -9.28
CA GLY A 73 9.06 -11.18 -8.76
C GLY A 73 10.09 -10.18 -8.21
N PHE A 74 10.52 -10.36 -6.95
CA PHE A 74 11.46 -9.44 -6.31
C PHE A 74 12.80 -9.36 -7.02
N GLU A 75 13.25 -10.46 -7.64
CA GLU A 75 14.52 -10.53 -8.34
C GLU A 75 14.58 -9.61 -9.56
N LYS A 76 13.44 -9.17 -10.08
CA LYS A 76 13.35 -8.27 -11.24
C LYS A 76 13.32 -6.80 -10.86
N VAL A 77 13.18 -6.49 -9.57
CA VAL A 77 13.03 -5.10 -9.11
C VAL A 77 14.39 -4.58 -8.66
N LYS A 78 14.85 -3.48 -9.29
CA LYS A 78 16.09 -2.81 -8.89
C LYS A 78 15.85 -1.72 -7.87
N LYS A 79 14.79 -0.93 -8.03
CA LYS A 79 14.45 0.14 -7.10
C LYS A 79 13.00 0.58 -7.27
N ILE A 80 12.50 1.22 -6.21
CA ILE A 80 11.21 1.93 -6.25
C ILE A 80 11.48 3.33 -6.82
N VAL A 81 10.77 3.68 -7.89
CA VAL A 81 10.95 4.98 -8.55
C VAL A 81 10.09 6.05 -7.91
N LYS A 82 8.82 5.75 -7.64
CA LYS A 82 7.86 6.72 -7.12
C LYS A 82 6.72 6.01 -6.41
N ILE A 83 6.26 6.64 -5.33
CA ILE A 83 5.04 6.23 -4.61
C ILE A 83 4.11 7.43 -4.57
N LEU A 84 2.85 7.24 -4.95
CA LEU A 84 1.78 8.22 -4.75
C LEU A 84 0.91 7.74 -3.61
N GLY A 85 0.87 8.50 -2.51
CA GLY A 85 0.08 8.17 -1.34
C GLY A 85 -1.08 9.13 -1.16
N LEU A 86 -2.26 8.58 -0.91
CA LEU A 86 -3.48 9.34 -0.64
C LEU A 86 -4.00 8.97 0.74
N VAL A 87 -4.24 9.97 1.58
CA VAL A 87 -4.71 9.79 2.96
C VAL A 87 -6.12 10.34 3.08
N ASN A 88 -7.07 9.48 3.42
CA ASN A 88 -8.42 9.91 3.78
C ASN A 88 -8.40 10.42 5.22
N CYS A 89 -8.50 11.73 5.40
CA CYS A 89 -8.36 12.35 6.71
C CYS A 89 -9.36 13.49 6.90
N THR A 90 -9.47 13.93 8.17
CA THR A 90 -10.25 15.14 8.50
C THR A 90 -9.56 16.38 7.93
N VAL A 91 -10.31 17.47 7.78
CA VAL A 91 -9.79 18.71 7.17
C VAL A 91 -8.70 19.38 8.01
N ASP A 92 -8.64 19.09 9.29
CA ASP A 92 -7.66 19.65 10.23
C ASP A 92 -6.47 18.72 10.50
N PHE A 93 -6.44 17.53 9.88
CA PHE A 93 -5.30 16.63 10.00
C PHE A 93 -4.16 17.11 9.10
N LEU A 94 -2.96 17.29 9.66
CA LEU A 94 -1.83 17.95 8.97
C LEU A 94 -0.59 17.07 8.81
N THR A 95 -0.57 15.85 9.37
CA THR A 95 0.63 15.00 9.38
C THR A 95 0.51 13.82 8.41
N GLN A 96 -0.01 14.05 7.20
CA GLN A 96 -0.11 13.04 6.16
C GLN A 96 1.23 12.34 5.85
N PRO A 97 2.38 13.04 5.77
CA PRO A 97 3.66 12.36 5.53
C PRO A 97 4.00 11.32 6.58
N LYS A 98 3.66 11.55 7.86
CA LYS A 98 3.88 10.56 8.93
C LYS A 98 3.08 9.28 8.66
N VAL A 99 1.87 9.39 8.15
CA VAL A 99 1.03 8.24 7.80
C VAL A 99 1.65 7.47 6.64
N ILE A 100 2.03 8.16 5.58
CA ILE A 100 2.62 7.53 4.38
C ILE A 100 3.95 6.86 4.71
N ASN A 101 4.68 7.35 5.69
CA ASN A 101 5.92 6.72 6.15
C ASN A 101 5.70 5.28 6.60
N GLY A 102 4.50 4.90 7.04
CA GLY A 102 4.18 3.51 7.33
C GLY A 102 4.44 2.59 6.15
N CYS A 103 4.13 3.06 4.94
CA CYS A 103 4.44 2.35 3.70
C CYS A 103 5.91 2.55 3.29
N SER A 104 6.39 3.78 3.29
CA SER A 104 7.75 4.12 2.83
C SER A 104 8.84 3.47 3.67
N ASP A 105 8.66 3.40 4.98
CA ASP A 105 9.64 2.78 5.89
C ASP A 105 9.73 1.27 5.69
N LEU A 106 8.67 0.64 5.17
CA LEU A 106 8.66 -0.79 4.87
C LEU A 106 9.53 -1.10 3.65
N PHE A 107 9.60 -0.19 2.70
CA PHE A 107 10.38 -0.35 1.46
C PHE A 107 11.87 0.03 1.66
#